data_852ab3686d71e9510a00c4d6afde6e80
#
_entry.id   852ab3686d71e9510a00c4d6afde6e80
#
_cell.length_a   1.000
_cell.length_b   1.000
_cell.length_c   1.000
_cell.angle_alpha   90.00
_cell.angle_beta   90.00
_cell.angle_gamma   90.00
#
_symmetry.space_group_name_H-M   'P 1'
#
loop_
_entity.id
_entity.type
_entity.pdbx_description
1 polymer ?
#
loop_
_entity_poly.entity_id
_entity_poly.type
_entity_poly.pdbx_seq_one_letter_code
_entity_poly.pdbx_strand_id
1 'polypeptide(L)'
;MAAKKSKKSSEPEEAPKLFYIFYNQERWENWLRTLKEADWEGNPDSEDMPEGFRILDGLSDDITLAVIKIIRLYQNERFTLEEARKKIADVEAIIMGEVADEEVSEIIASMQISMMVLFTAAQKYLE
;
A
#
# COMPACT_ATOMS: atom_id res chain seq x y z
N MET A 1 1.70 13.07 32.07
CA MET A 1 1.87 13.11 31.33
C MET A 1 1.90 13.31 30.68
N ALA A 2 1.66 13.60 30.81
CA ALA A 2 1.63 13.64 29.88
C ALA A 2 1.84 13.97 29.24
N ALA A 3 1.68 14.19 29.43
CA ALA A 3 1.81 14.31 28.55
C ALA A 3 2.25 14.67 28.01
N LYS A 4 2.25 14.85 28.04
CA LYS A 4 2.68 14.97 27.37
C LYS A 4 2.82 15.20 26.74
N LYS A 5 2.68 15.53 26.92
CA LYS A 5 2.90 15.60 26.22
C LYS A 5 2.86 15.83 25.55
N SER A 6 2.73 16.31 25.82
CA SER A 6 2.68 16.28 24.99
C SER A 6 2.90 16.54 24.49
N LYS A 7 2.80 16.85 24.54
CA LYS A 7 2.99 16.95 23.95
C LYS A 7 2.99 17.29 23.33
N LYS A 8 2.81 17.81 23.46
CA LYS A 8 2.87 18.07 22.77
C LYS A 8 2.74 18.38 22.12
N SER A 9 2.58 18.91 22.54
CA SER A 9 2.35 19.11 21.74
C SER A 9 2.48 19.07 21.25
N SER A 10 2.36 19.18 21.45
CA SER A 10 2.27 19.06 20.76
C SER A 10 2.29 18.45 20.44
N GLU A 11 2.27 18.19 20.54
CA GLU A 11 2.15 17.76 19.98
C GLU A 11 1.53 17.08 19.64
N PRO A 12 1.02 17.29 19.95
CA PRO A 12 -0.16 16.58 19.50
C PRO A 12 -0.26 16.46 17.99
N GLU A 13 0.47 17.22 17.27
CA GLU A 13 0.51 17.11 15.81
C GLU A 13 1.19 15.82 15.36
N GLU A 14 2.11 15.33 16.17
CA GLU A 14 2.79 14.09 15.84
C GLU A 14 1.84 12.91 15.88
N ALA A 15 0.95 12.86 16.85
CA ALA A 15 0.02 11.74 16.96
C ALA A 15 -0.85 11.61 15.71
N PRO A 16 -1.46 12.69 15.17
CA PRO A 16 -2.21 12.56 13.92
C PRO A 16 -1.36 12.08 12.76
N LYS A 17 -0.10 12.49 12.70
CA LYS A 17 0.77 12.09 11.59
C LYS A 17 1.12 10.61 11.65
N LEU A 18 1.15 10.02 12.83
CA LEU A 18 1.40 8.59 12.96
C LEU A 18 0.29 7.77 12.31
N PHE A 19 -0.94 8.27 12.32
CA PHE A 19 -2.04 7.59 11.64
C PHE A 19 -1.91 7.64 10.13
N TYR A 20 -0.99 8.45 9.61
CA TYR A 20 -0.79 8.60 8.17
C TYR A 20 0.32 7.73 7.63
N ILE A 21 0.79 6.78 8.43
CA ILE A 21 1.73 5.77 7.97
C ILE A 21 0.89 4.65 7.38
N PHE A 22 0.81 4.61 6.06
CA PHE A 22 -0.10 3.70 5.38
C PHE A 22 0.61 2.47 4.87
N TYR A 23 1.70 2.70 4.19
CA TYR A 23 2.39 1.65 3.50
C TYR A 23 3.88 1.83 3.70
N ASN A 24 4.55 0.75 4.11
CA ASN A 24 5.99 0.79 4.32
C ASN A 24 6.60 -0.49 3.77
N GLN A 25 7.92 -0.52 3.76
CA GLN A 25 8.66 -1.65 3.20
C GLN A 25 8.33 -2.95 3.93
N GLU A 26 8.20 -2.88 5.25
CA GLU A 26 7.89 -4.07 6.05
C GLU A 26 6.56 -4.68 5.65
N ARG A 27 5.55 -3.84 5.46
CA ARG A 27 4.21 -4.32 5.05
C ARG A 27 4.28 -4.97 3.68
N TRP A 28 5.01 -4.37 2.76
CA TRP A 28 5.22 -4.92 1.43
C TRP A 28 5.89 -6.29 1.51
N GLU A 29 6.94 -6.40 2.30
CA GLU A 29 7.67 -7.66 2.45
C GLU A 29 6.81 -8.75 3.08
N ASN A 30 5.94 -8.37 4.01
CA ASN A 30 5.01 -9.33 4.61
C ASN A 30 4.05 -9.89 3.56
N TRP A 31 3.54 -9.02 2.67
CA TRP A 31 2.70 -9.49 1.58
C TRP A 31 3.44 -10.45 0.65
N LEU A 32 4.69 -10.11 0.30
CA LEU A 32 5.48 -10.95 -0.59
C LEU A 32 5.74 -12.32 0.03
N ARG A 33 6.03 -12.35 1.32
CA ARG A 33 6.24 -13.61 2.02
C ARG A 33 4.96 -14.44 2.02
N THR A 34 3.83 -13.79 2.27
CA THR A 34 2.55 -14.48 2.27
C THR A 34 2.24 -15.08 0.90
N LEU A 35 2.55 -14.34 -0.16
CA LEU A 35 2.36 -14.84 -1.52
C LEU A 35 3.29 -16.01 -1.82
N LYS A 36 4.52 -15.94 -1.32
CA LYS A 36 5.49 -17.03 -1.53
C LYS A 36 5.01 -18.33 -0.90
N GLU A 37 4.37 -18.22 0.27
CA GLU A 37 3.94 -19.39 1.03
C GLU A 37 2.53 -19.84 0.68
N ALA A 38 1.84 -19.12 -0.17
CA ALA A 38 0.45 -19.40 -0.49
C ALA A 38 0.32 -20.63 -1.40
N ASP A 39 -0.86 -21.25 -1.32
CA ASP A 39 -1.22 -22.35 -2.21
C ASP A 39 -1.75 -21.78 -3.51
N TRP A 40 -1.10 -22.11 -4.62
CA TRP A 40 -1.47 -21.64 -5.94
C TRP A 40 -2.19 -22.69 -6.78
N GLU A 41 -2.20 -23.94 -6.32
CA GLU A 41 -2.80 -25.01 -7.09
C GLU A 41 -4.27 -25.22 -6.76
N GLY A 42 -4.62 -25.02 -5.49
CA GLY A 42 -5.99 -25.16 -5.05
C GLY A 42 -6.44 -26.60 -5.04
N ASN A 43 -7.76 -26.77 -4.93
CA ASN A 43 -8.40 -28.07 -4.90
C ASN A 43 -9.24 -28.21 -6.18
N PRO A 44 -8.92 -29.20 -7.04
CA PRO A 44 -9.66 -29.35 -8.29
C PRO A 44 -11.15 -29.66 -8.09
N ASP A 45 -11.52 -30.14 -6.89
CA ASP A 45 -12.92 -30.43 -6.59
C ASP A 45 -13.66 -29.21 -6.05
N SER A 46 -12.97 -28.10 -5.84
CA SER A 46 -13.58 -26.88 -5.31
C SER A 46 -13.76 -25.87 -6.43
N GLU A 47 -14.84 -25.10 -6.36
CA GLU A 47 -15.06 -24.00 -7.30
C GLU A 47 -14.34 -22.72 -6.86
N ASP A 48 -13.78 -22.72 -5.65
CA ASP A 48 -13.08 -21.55 -5.11
C ASP A 48 -11.73 -21.39 -5.79
N MET A 49 -11.32 -20.13 -5.95
CA MET A 49 -9.98 -19.82 -6.47
C MET A 49 -8.93 -20.27 -5.46
N PRO A 50 -7.76 -20.70 -5.94
CA PRO A 50 -6.65 -21.00 -5.03
C PRO A 50 -6.32 -19.83 -4.13
N GLU A 51 -5.80 -20.15 -2.95
CA GLU A 51 -5.51 -19.15 -1.90
C GLU A 51 -4.63 -18.01 -2.42
N GLY A 52 -3.64 -18.35 -3.24
CA GLY A 52 -2.71 -17.33 -3.73
C GLY A 52 -3.39 -16.21 -4.49
N PHE A 53 -4.42 -16.53 -5.28
CA PHE A 53 -5.13 -15.51 -6.05
C PHE A 53 -5.93 -14.59 -5.13
N ARG A 54 -6.51 -15.13 -4.05
CA ARG A 54 -7.23 -14.30 -3.10
C ARG A 54 -6.28 -13.37 -2.34
N ILE A 55 -5.10 -13.87 -2.03
CA ILE A 55 -4.08 -13.04 -1.37
C ILE A 55 -3.64 -11.92 -2.31
N LEU A 56 -3.44 -12.24 -3.58
CA LEU A 56 -3.03 -11.24 -4.56
C LEU A 56 -4.09 -10.15 -4.71
N ASP A 57 -5.37 -10.53 -4.74
CA ASP A 57 -6.46 -9.56 -4.77
C ASP A 57 -6.45 -8.69 -3.51
N GLY A 58 -6.19 -9.31 -2.35
CA GLY A 58 -6.11 -8.57 -1.09
C GLY A 58 -4.98 -7.56 -1.10
N LEU A 59 -3.85 -7.93 -1.68
CA LEU A 59 -2.72 -7.02 -1.81
C LEU A 59 -3.08 -5.83 -2.70
N SER A 60 -3.73 -6.10 -3.83
CA SER A 60 -4.15 -5.02 -4.74
C SER A 60 -5.11 -4.07 -4.04
N ASP A 61 -6.07 -4.62 -3.29
CA ASP A 61 -7.01 -3.80 -2.53
C ASP A 61 -6.30 -2.96 -1.48
N ASP A 62 -5.33 -3.54 -0.80
CA ASP A 62 -4.57 -2.86 0.24
C ASP A 62 -3.83 -1.64 -0.32
N ILE A 63 -3.18 -1.82 -1.47
CA ILE A 63 -2.46 -0.73 -2.12
C ILE A 63 -3.45 0.35 -2.59
N THR A 64 -4.54 -0.07 -3.20
CA THR A 64 -5.56 0.85 -3.70
C THR A 64 -6.13 1.69 -2.58
N LEU A 65 -6.44 1.05 -1.44
CA LEU A 65 -6.98 1.77 -0.29
C LEU A 65 -5.96 2.74 0.29
N ALA A 66 -4.68 2.38 0.28
CA ALA A 66 -3.64 3.28 0.75
C ALA A 66 -3.60 4.56 -0.11
N VAL A 67 -3.68 4.41 -1.43
CA VAL A 67 -3.68 5.55 -2.34
C VAL A 67 -4.94 6.39 -2.15
N ILE A 68 -6.10 5.75 -2.05
CA ILE A 68 -7.37 6.46 -1.85
C ILE A 68 -7.33 7.25 -0.54
N LYS A 69 -6.77 6.66 0.50
CA LYS A 69 -6.67 7.34 1.79
C LYS A 69 -5.82 8.60 1.69
N ILE A 70 -4.72 8.54 0.96
CA ILE A 70 -3.87 9.70 0.76
C ILE A 70 -4.66 10.81 0.05
N ILE A 71 -5.39 10.44 -0.99
CA ILE A 71 -6.18 11.41 -1.75
C ILE A 71 -7.26 12.04 -0.86
N ARG A 72 -7.91 11.23 -0.03
CA ARG A 72 -8.93 11.75 0.87
C ARG A 72 -8.36 12.71 1.91
N LEU A 73 -7.16 12.42 2.40
CA LEU A 73 -6.51 13.32 3.35
C LEU A 73 -6.17 14.66 2.68
N TYR A 74 -5.80 14.61 1.41
CA TYR A 74 -5.60 15.83 0.64
C TYR A 74 -6.92 16.60 0.47
N GLN A 75 -8.00 15.88 0.12
CA GLN A 75 -9.31 16.50 -0.07
C GLN A 75 -9.83 17.15 1.22
N ASN A 76 -9.48 16.57 2.35
CA ASN A 76 -9.91 17.07 3.66
C ASN A 76 -8.90 18.04 4.26
N GLU A 77 -7.95 18.49 3.45
CA GLU A 77 -6.96 19.52 3.83
C GLU A 77 -6.03 19.07 4.96
N ARG A 78 -5.91 17.76 5.16
CA ARG A 78 -4.95 17.22 6.12
C ARG A 78 -3.56 17.11 5.52
N PHE A 79 -3.48 16.96 4.20
CA PHE A 79 -2.23 16.99 3.45
C PHE A 79 -2.26 18.13 2.45
N THR A 80 -1.11 18.77 2.24
CA THR A 80 -0.95 19.69 1.13
C THR A 80 -0.84 18.85 -0.16
N LEU A 81 -0.95 19.53 -1.30
CA LEU A 81 -0.77 18.85 -2.59
C LEU A 81 0.59 18.19 -2.66
N GLU A 82 1.63 18.87 -2.22
CA GLU A 82 2.99 18.34 -2.22
C GLU A 82 3.11 17.10 -1.36
N GLU A 83 2.52 17.15 -0.16
CA GLU A 83 2.57 16.02 0.75
C GLU A 83 1.86 14.81 0.17
N ALA A 84 0.70 15.03 -0.44
CA ALA A 84 -0.08 13.93 -1.04
C ALA A 84 0.69 13.30 -2.18
N ARG A 85 1.28 14.13 -3.06
CA ARG A 85 2.04 13.62 -4.20
C ARG A 85 3.25 12.83 -3.73
N LYS A 86 3.94 13.33 -2.70
CA LYS A 86 5.10 12.63 -2.16
C LYS A 86 4.70 11.29 -1.55
N LYS A 87 3.59 11.26 -0.81
CA LYS A 87 3.15 10.02 -0.18
C LYS A 87 2.79 8.96 -1.22
N ILE A 88 2.13 9.38 -2.29
CA ILE A 88 1.80 8.45 -3.36
C ILE A 88 3.07 7.96 -4.04
N ALA A 89 4.03 8.85 -4.28
CA ALA A 89 5.30 8.46 -4.87
C ALA A 89 6.08 7.50 -3.98
N ASP A 90 6.00 7.69 -2.65
CA ASP A 90 6.65 6.77 -1.71
C ASP A 90 6.06 5.37 -1.81
N VAL A 91 4.73 5.26 -1.87
CA VAL A 91 4.07 3.96 -2.03
C VAL A 91 4.47 3.34 -3.37
N GLU A 92 4.45 4.13 -4.42
CA GLU A 92 4.82 3.65 -5.75
C GLU A 92 6.24 3.10 -5.76
N ALA A 93 7.16 3.80 -5.11
CA ALA A 93 8.57 3.36 -5.07
C ALA A 93 8.71 2.00 -4.39
N ILE A 94 7.91 1.75 -3.35
CA ILE A 94 7.93 0.47 -2.67
C ILE A 94 7.38 -0.64 -3.57
N ILE A 95 6.22 -0.39 -4.17
CA ILE A 95 5.49 -1.40 -4.95
C ILE A 95 6.24 -1.72 -6.25
N MET A 96 6.83 -0.73 -6.87
CA MET A 96 7.50 -0.89 -8.16
C MET A 96 8.98 -1.21 -8.01
N GLY A 97 9.45 -1.36 -6.78
CA GLY A 97 10.82 -1.72 -6.53
C GLY A 97 11.13 -3.14 -6.98
N GLU A 98 12.41 -3.43 -7.07
CA GLU A 98 12.86 -4.74 -7.50
C GLU A 98 12.56 -5.79 -6.44
N VAL A 99 12.09 -6.97 -6.89
CA VAL A 99 11.80 -8.09 -6.00
C VAL A 99 12.82 -9.17 -6.26
N ALA A 100 13.58 -9.53 -5.22
CA ALA A 100 14.70 -10.45 -5.38
C ALA A 100 14.27 -11.87 -5.70
N ASP A 101 13.13 -12.32 -5.16
CA ASP A 101 12.65 -13.68 -5.40
C ASP A 101 11.98 -13.73 -6.77
N GLU A 102 12.54 -14.53 -7.68
CA GLU A 102 12.05 -14.60 -9.05
C GLU A 102 10.61 -15.11 -9.13
N GLU A 103 10.30 -16.10 -8.31
CA GLU A 103 8.95 -16.68 -8.33
C GLU A 103 7.91 -15.64 -7.92
N VAL A 104 8.19 -14.93 -6.85
CA VAL A 104 7.28 -13.86 -6.38
C VAL A 104 7.23 -12.74 -7.39
N SER A 105 8.36 -12.38 -7.97
CA SER A 105 8.41 -11.33 -8.98
C SER A 105 7.49 -11.64 -10.15
N GLU A 106 7.46 -12.90 -10.60
CA GLU A 106 6.58 -13.30 -11.69
C GLU A 106 5.12 -13.24 -11.27
N ILE A 107 4.84 -13.63 -10.03
CA ILE A 107 3.47 -13.64 -9.51
C ILE A 107 2.88 -12.23 -9.52
N ILE A 108 3.67 -11.25 -9.08
CA ILE A 108 3.15 -9.89 -8.92
C ILE A 108 3.30 -9.02 -10.16
N ALA A 109 3.93 -9.53 -11.23
CA ALA A 109 4.24 -8.72 -12.40
C ALA A 109 3.00 -8.04 -12.99
N SER A 110 1.92 -8.80 -13.19
CA SER A 110 0.70 -8.22 -13.77
C SER A 110 0.06 -7.23 -12.80
N MET A 111 0.13 -7.53 -11.51
CA MET A 111 -0.39 -6.62 -10.49
C MET A 111 0.39 -5.31 -10.50
N GLN A 112 1.71 -5.38 -10.64
CA GLN A 112 2.53 -4.17 -10.71
C GLN A 112 2.16 -3.31 -11.90
N ILE A 113 1.87 -3.94 -13.04
CA ILE A 113 1.44 -3.19 -14.23
C ILE A 113 0.12 -2.46 -13.94
N SER A 114 -0.83 -3.14 -13.33
CA SER A 114 -2.11 -2.54 -12.96
C SER A 114 -1.92 -1.39 -11.97
N MET A 115 -1.02 -1.58 -11.02
CA MET A 115 -0.77 -0.53 -10.02
C MET A 115 -0.09 0.68 -10.64
N MET A 116 0.72 0.48 -11.67
CA MET A 116 1.33 1.60 -12.38
C MET A 116 0.25 2.54 -12.94
N VAL A 117 -0.81 1.95 -13.48
CA VAL A 117 -1.94 2.73 -13.97
C VAL A 117 -2.61 3.49 -12.83
N LEU A 118 -2.79 2.82 -11.70
CA LEU A 118 -3.39 3.46 -10.51
C LEU A 118 -2.56 4.65 -10.04
N PHE A 119 -1.23 4.47 -9.93
CA PHE A 119 -0.37 5.56 -9.47
C PHE A 119 -0.36 6.72 -10.44
N THR A 120 -0.32 6.42 -11.74
CA THR A 120 -0.37 7.45 -12.77
C THR A 120 -1.67 8.24 -12.69
N ALA A 121 -2.79 7.54 -12.54
CA ALA A 121 -4.10 8.18 -12.44
C ALA A 121 -4.19 9.04 -11.19
N ALA A 122 -3.65 8.56 -10.06
CA ALA A 122 -3.69 9.30 -8.81
C ALA A 122 -2.89 10.59 -8.91
N GLN A 123 -1.69 10.53 -9.49
CA GLN A 123 -0.86 11.72 -9.66
C GLN A 123 -1.54 12.71 -10.61
N LYS A 124 -2.18 12.19 -11.66
CA LYS A 124 -2.91 13.04 -12.60
C LYS A 124 -4.08 13.74 -11.93
N TYR A 125 -4.79 13.02 -11.08
CA TYR A 125 -5.91 13.59 -10.33
C TYR A 125 -5.45 14.75 -9.45
N LEU A 126 -4.25 14.65 -8.89
CA LEU A 126 -3.73 15.68 -7.99
C LEU A 126 -3.16 16.89 -8.74
N GLU A 127 -3.02 16.80 -10.05
CA GLU A 127 -2.62 17.97 -10.83
C GLU A 127 -3.74 18.98 -10.84
#